data_9bfbef040121f6336a03a19c8440d7f9
#
_entry.id   9bfbef040121f6336a03a19c8440d7f9
#
_cell.length_a   1.000
_cell.length_b   1.000
_cell.length_c   1.000
_cell.angle_alpha   90.00
_cell.angle_beta   90.00
_cell.angle_gamma   90.00
#
_symmetry.space_group_name_H-M   'P 1'
#
loop_
_entity.id
_entity.type
_entity.pdbx_description
1 polymer ?
#
loop_
_entity_poly.entity_id
_entity_poly.type
_entity_poly.pdbx_seq_one_letter_code
_entity_poly.pdbx_strand_id
1 'polypeptide(L)'
;NNAINYVYSIAYKCFKERESGICTLPHVIALALSDSNLVFHWLSEDPEIALNMSSMLTAWKLGAQQQTAGAVSSAQTPLVLLNNKYIFWVLSPLPEEEFSLDITNKEHPTLLCVGNAPTIKEAVSPAISCIGSVLMSQMNNPGKATSVFMVDEFPTILLQGIDTFIGTARKHNVATILAVQDFNQAVRDYGEKSANILKASCGTQAYGMTGNEKTAKDIENLLGEKKEAQESYSHQTGGSN
;
A
#
# COMPACT_ATOMS: atom_id res chain seq x y z
N ASN A 1 15.82 8.77 -9.66
CA ASN A 1 16.07 9.13 -8.25
C ASN A 1 17.15 8.21 -7.66
N ASN A 2 18.28 8.82 -7.27
CA ASN A 2 19.45 8.08 -6.78
C ASN A 2 19.17 7.24 -5.52
N ALA A 3 18.28 7.70 -4.63
CA ALA A 3 17.88 6.96 -3.44
C ALA A 3 17.17 5.63 -3.79
N ILE A 4 16.27 5.67 -4.79
CA ILE A 4 15.60 4.46 -5.28
C ILE A 4 16.61 3.51 -5.93
N ASN A 5 17.52 4.04 -6.75
CA ASN A 5 18.54 3.21 -7.41
C ASN A 5 19.46 2.54 -6.38
N TYR A 6 19.80 3.22 -5.29
CA TYR A 6 20.60 2.64 -4.21
C TYR A 6 19.92 1.41 -3.58
N VAL A 7 18.67 1.56 -3.15
CA VAL A 7 17.91 0.44 -2.55
C VAL A 7 17.63 -0.67 -3.55
N TYR A 8 17.26 -0.32 -4.79
CA TYR A 8 17.04 -1.28 -5.86
C TYR A 8 18.30 -2.12 -6.14
N SER A 9 19.46 -1.48 -6.21
CA SER A 9 20.73 -2.17 -6.48
C SER A 9 21.12 -3.14 -5.36
N ILE A 10 20.86 -2.77 -4.10
CA ILE A 10 21.06 -3.68 -2.96
C ILE A 10 20.11 -4.87 -3.09
N ALA A 11 18.81 -4.63 -3.32
CA ALA A 11 17.82 -5.69 -3.47
C ALA A 11 18.17 -6.62 -4.64
N TYR A 12 18.60 -6.05 -5.77
CA TYR A 12 18.96 -6.82 -6.95
C TYR A 12 20.22 -7.68 -6.71
N LYS A 13 21.21 -7.15 -6.00
CA LYS A 13 22.39 -7.97 -5.64
C LYS A 13 22.04 -9.06 -4.65
N CYS A 14 21.23 -8.78 -3.62
CA CYS A 14 20.69 -9.83 -2.74
C CYS A 14 19.95 -10.92 -3.53
N PHE A 15 19.18 -10.56 -4.54
CA PHE A 15 18.49 -11.53 -5.39
C PHE A 15 19.46 -12.37 -6.23
N LYS A 16 20.53 -11.77 -6.77
CA LYS A 16 21.58 -12.51 -7.49
C LYS A 16 22.31 -13.49 -6.57
N GLU A 17 22.50 -13.13 -5.32
CA GLU A 17 23.17 -13.93 -4.28
C GLU A 17 22.18 -14.69 -3.37
N ARG A 18 20.91 -14.90 -3.81
CA ARG A 18 19.83 -15.47 -2.98
C ARG A 18 20.12 -16.82 -2.35
N GLU A 19 21.02 -17.61 -2.94
CA GLU A 19 21.44 -18.91 -2.39
C GLU A 19 22.22 -18.77 -1.08
N SER A 20 22.73 -17.56 -0.77
CA SER A 20 23.35 -17.26 0.51
C SER A 20 22.37 -17.08 1.68
N GLY A 21 21.06 -17.10 1.41
CA GLY A 21 20.00 -16.91 2.41
C GLY A 21 19.72 -15.45 2.81
N ILE A 22 20.37 -14.46 2.17
CA ILE A 22 20.23 -13.04 2.50
C ILE A 22 19.29 -12.27 1.56
N CYS A 23 18.34 -12.95 0.93
CA CYS A 23 17.42 -12.34 -0.04
C CYS A 23 16.02 -12.10 0.54
N THR A 24 15.93 -11.43 1.68
CA THR A 24 14.64 -10.98 2.24
C THR A 24 14.63 -9.47 2.38
N LEU A 25 13.42 -8.87 2.46
CA LEU A 25 13.29 -7.43 2.63
C LEU A 25 14.05 -6.89 3.87
N PRO A 26 14.02 -7.53 5.04
CA PRO A 26 14.83 -7.12 6.18
C PRO A 26 16.34 -7.13 5.93
N HIS A 27 16.86 -8.09 5.18
CA HIS A 27 18.27 -8.09 4.81
C HIS A 27 18.63 -6.90 3.92
N VAL A 28 17.78 -6.58 2.93
CA VAL A 28 17.94 -5.38 2.10
C VAL A 28 17.94 -4.11 2.94
N ILE A 29 17.03 -4.01 3.92
CA ILE A 29 16.96 -2.87 4.84
C ILE A 29 18.22 -2.78 5.69
N ALA A 30 18.66 -3.87 6.29
CA ALA A 30 19.88 -3.91 7.11
C ALA A 30 21.11 -3.48 6.32
N LEU A 31 21.26 -3.98 5.09
CA LEU A 31 22.36 -3.58 4.19
C LEU A 31 22.26 -2.10 3.81
N ALA A 32 21.06 -1.60 3.46
CA ALA A 32 20.88 -0.20 3.11
C ALA A 32 21.18 0.76 4.27
N LEU A 33 21.02 0.31 5.52
CA LEU A 33 21.33 1.06 6.74
C LEU A 33 22.77 0.88 7.22
N SER A 34 23.54 -0.02 6.62
CA SER A 34 24.95 -0.29 6.96
C SER A 34 25.87 0.84 6.48
N ASP A 35 27.15 0.73 6.80
CA ASP A 35 28.18 1.66 6.30
C ASP A 35 28.15 1.75 4.78
N SER A 36 27.90 2.95 4.27
CA SER A 36 27.71 3.19 2.84
C SER A 36 28.97 2.89 2.01
N ASN A 37 30.18 3.02 2.58
CA ASN A 37 31.41 2.70 1.86
C ASN A 37 31.53 1.20 1.63
N LEU A 38 31.18 0.39 2.64
CA LEU A 38 31.16 -1.07 2.50
C LEU A 38 30.12 -1.50 1.48
N VAL A 39 28.93 -0.88 1.52
CA VAL A 39 27.84 -1.18 0.58
C VAL A 39 28.22 -0.79 -0.85
N PHE A 40 28.80 0.41 -1.08
CA PHE A 40 29.27 0.81 -2.42
C PHE A 40 30.38 -0.08 -2.94
N HIS A 41 31.30 -0.52 -2.08
CA HIS A 41 32.33 -1.48 -2.46
C HIS A 41 31.71 -2.78 -2.95
N TRP A 42 30.84 -3.38 -2.13
CA TRP A 42 30.13 -4.62 -2.45
C TRP A 42 29.30 -4.51 -3.74
N LEU A 43 28.55 -3.41 -3.92
CA LEU A 43 27.77 -3.17 -5.14
C LEU A 43 28.66 -3.02 -6.38
N SER A 44 29.85 -2.42 -6.24
CA SER A 44 30.77 -2.19 -7.36
C SER A 44 31.45 -3.44 -7.90
N GLU A 45 31.42 -4.56 -7.18
CA GLU A 45 31.95 -5.85 -7.60
C GLU A 45 31.12 -6.49 -8.73
N ASP A 46 29.83 -6.14 -8.83
CA ASP A 46 28.96 -6.63 -9.88
C ASP A 46 28.95 -5.64 -11.07
N PRO A 47 29.42 -6.04 -12.28
CA PRO A 47 29.50 -5.12 -13.42
C PRO A 47 28.17 -4.56 -13.88
N GLU A 48 27.07 -5.32 -13.78
CA GLU A 48 25.75 -4.90 -14.19
C GLU A 48 25.18 -3.84 -13.22
N ILE A 49 25.36 -4.08 -11.92
CA ILE A 49 24.96 -3.13 -10.88
C ILE A 49 25.82 -1.87 -10.96
N ALA A 50 27.12 -2.04 -11.18
CA ALA A 50 28.05 -0.92 -11.34
C ALA A 50 27.67 -0.02 -12.52
N LEU A 51 27.14 -0.59 -13.61
CA LEU A 51 26.66 0.19 -14.74
C LEU A 51 25.39 0.98 -14.37
N ASN A 52 24.43 0.34 -13.71
CA ASN A 52 23.17 0.97 -13.29
C ASN A 52 23.37 2.08 -12.24
N MET A 53 24.43 1.99 -11.44
CA MET A 53 24.82 2.97 -10.43
C MET A 53 26.02 3.84 -10.83
N SER A 54 26.38 3.87 -12.11
CA SER A 54 27.63 4.49 -12.58
C SER A 54 27.87 5.90 -12.07
N SER A 55 26.83 6.76 -12.05
CA SER A 55 26.96 8.13 -11.55
C SER A 55 27.26 8.20 -10.04
N MET A 56 26.60 7.37 -9.23
CA MET A 56 26.83 7.33 -7.77
C MET A 56 28.19 6.71 -7.45
N LEU A 57 28.55 5.62 -8.11
CA LEU A 57 29.85 4.96 -7.91
C LEU A 57 31.02 5.82 -8.38
N THR A 58 30.84 6.59 -9.45
CA THR A 58 31.86 7.55 -9.90
C THR A 58 32.03 8.67 -8.87
N ALA A 59 30.94 9.27 -8.39
CA ALA A 59 30.98 10.27 -7.34
C ALA A 59 31.65 9.74 -6.06
N TRP A 60 31.30 8.53 -5.65
CA TRP A 60 31.90 7.88 -4.49
C TRP A 60 33.42 7.66 -4.68
N LYS A 61 33.86 7.10 -5.83
CA LYS A 61 35.29 6.85 -6.14
C LYS A 61 36.09 8.15 -6.21
N LEU A 62 35.49 9.25 -6.65
CA LEU A 62 36.12 10.58 -6.71
C LEU A 62 36.09 11.32 -5.35
N GLY A 63 35.58 10.70 -4.29
CA GLY A 63 35.50 11.31 -2.98
C GLY A 63 34.43 12.42 -2.84
N ALA A 64 33.49 12.52 -3.77
CA ALA A 64 32.35 13.47 -3.70
C ALA A 64 31.30 13.01 -2.67
N GLN A 65 31.72 12.85 -1.42
CA GLN A 65 30.91 12.25 -0.35
C GLN A 65 29.58 12.98 -0.09
N GLN A 66 29.55 14.33 -0.22
CA GLN A 66 28.31 15.07 0.00
C GLN A 66 27.21 14.71 -1.00
N GLN A 67 27.57 14.44 -2.25
CA GLN A 67 26.62 14.10 -3.30
C GLN A 67 26.03 12.68 -3.08
N THR A 68 26.85 11.72 -2.67
CA THR A 68 26.40 10.35 -2.37
C THR A 68 25.65 10.28 -1.03
N ALA A 69 26.12 11.01 -0.01
CA ALA A 69 25.52 11.03 1.32
C ALA A 69 24.06 11.51 1.29
N GLY A 70 23.73 12.52 0.50
CA GLY A 70 22.34 12.99 0.34
C GLY A 70 21.41 11.93 -0.23
N ALA A 71 21.87 11.16 -1.23
CA ALA A 71 21.09 10.06 -1.81
C ALA A 71 20.91 8.91 -0.83
N VAL A 72 21.98 8.52 -0.12
CA VAL A 72 21.96 7.46 0.89
C VAL A 72 21.05 7.85 2.06
N SER A 73 21.18 9.05 2.61
CA SER A 73 20.32 9.55 3.69
C SER A 73 18.84 9.59 3.30
N SER A 74 18.55 10.02 2.08
CA SER A 74 17.16 10.01 1.55
C SER A 74 16.59 8.60 1.42
N ALA A 75 17.44 7.59 1.18
CA ALA A 75 17.03 6.19 1.16
C ALA A 75 16.87 5.63 2.58
N GLN A 76 17.80 5.94 3.48
CA GLN A 76 17.85 5.39 4.83
C GLN A 76 16.71 5.90 5.72
N THR A 77 16.35 7.19 5.62
CA THR A 77 15.34 7.82 6.48
C THR A 77 14.02 7.04 6.55
N PRO A 78 13.36 6.67 5.45
CA PRO A 78 12.13 5.86 5.53
C PRO A 78 12.38 4.41 5.96
N LEU A 79 13.58 3.86 5.71
CA LEU A 79 13.89 2.46 6.02
C LEU A 79 14.15 2.21 7.51
N VAL A 80 14.53 3.25 8.27
CA VAL A 80 14.75 3.13 9.72
C VAL A 80 13.49 2.63 10.44
N LEU A 81 12.30 3.05 10.01
CA LEU A 81 11.03 2.61 10.60
C LEU A 81 10.78 1.11 10.41
N LEU A 82 11.31 0.54 9.32
CA LEU A 82 11.19 -0.88 9.00
C LEU A 82 12.27 -1.74 9.68
N ASN A 83 13.30 -1.11 10.26
CA ASN A 83 14.39 -1.81 10.92
C ASN A 83 14.03 -2.17 12.36
N ASN A 84 13.11 -3.10 12.54
CA ASN A 84 12.74 -3.60 13.86
C ASN A 84 12.67 -5.14 13.87
N LYS A 85 12.90 -5.71 15.04
CA LYS A 85 13.02 -7.18 15.24
C LYS A 85 11.75 -7.94 14.86
N TYR A 86 10.56 -7.35 14.98
CA TYR A 86 9.30 -8.01 14.66
C TYR A 86 9.10 -8.10 13.15
N ILE A 87 9.41 -7.02 12.41
CA ILE A 87 9.39 -7.00 10.95
C ILE A 87 10.44 -7.98 10.41
N PHE A 88 11.64 -7.97 11.00
CA PHE A 88 12.69 -8.91 10.62
C PHE A 88 12.21 -10.35 10.80
N TRP A 89 11.66 -10.69 11.95
CA TRP A 89 11.19 -12.06 12.24
C TRP A 89 10.08 -12.51 11.28
N VAL A 90 9.07 -11.66 11.01
CA VAL A 90 7.95 -12.01 10.14
C VAL A 90 8.34 -12.10 8.67
N LEU A 91 9.25 -11.23 8.20
CA LEU A 91 9.62 -11.14 6.78
C LEU A 91 10.93 -11.87 6.42
N SER A 92 11.51 -12.61 7.37
CA SER A 92 12.67 -13.48 7.15
C SER A 92 12.44 -14.84 7.80
N PRO A 93 11.38 -15.57 7.40
CA PRO A 93 11.09 -16.89 7.95
C PRO A 93 12.20 -17.88 7.59
N LEU A 94 12.30 -18.95 8.37
CA LEU A 94 13.08 -20.12 7.97
C LEU A 94 12.40 -20.79 6.76
N PRO A 95 13.12 -21.52 5.91
CA PRO A 95 12.54 -22.15 4.71
C PRO A 95 11.29 -23.01 4.99
N GLU A 96 11.24 -23.70 6.14
CA GLU A 96 10.12 -24.50 6.58
C GLU A 96 8.91 -23.69 7.08
N GLU A 97 9.09 -22.41 7.36
CA GLU A 97 8.07 -21.46 7.82
C GLU A 97 7.59 -20.53 6.71
N GLU A 98 8.15 -20.66 5.50
CA GLU A 98 7.80 -19.80 4.38
C GLU A 98 6.31 -19.91 4.02
N PHE A 99 5.67 -18.76 3.91
CA PHE A 99 4.28 -18.64 3.48
C PHE A 99 4.21 -18.01 2.08
N SER A 100 3.58 -18.72 1.15
CA SER A 100 3.38 -18.17 -0.19
C SER A 100 2.33 -17.08 -0.23
N LEU A 101 2.66 -15.92 -0.77
CA LEU A 101 1.69 -14.85 -1.04
C LEU A 101 0.85 -15.10 -2.31
N ASP A 102 1.05 -16.21 -3.01
CA ASP A 102 0.14 -16.67 -4.09
C ASP A 102 -1.11 -17.34 -3.50
N ILE A 103 -1.86 -16.57 -2.71
CA ILE A 103 -3.07 -17.02 -2.00
C ILE A 103 -4.23 -17.37 -2.93
N THR A 104 -4.16 -16.94 -4.18
CA THR A 104 -5.17 -17.19 -5.22
C THR A 104 -4.82 -18.38 -6.12
N ASN A 105 -3.88 -19.21 -5.71
CA ASN A 105 -3.58 -20.47 -6.37
C ASN A 105 -4.81 -21.38 -6.33
N LYS A 106 -5.20 -21.92 -7.50
CA LYS A 106 -6.40 -22.80 -7.61
C LYS A 106 -6.27 -24.13 -6.91
N GLU A 107 -5.05 -24.62 -6.80
CA GLU A 107 -4.77 -25.92 -6.16
C GLU A 107 -4.71 -25.77 -4.63
N HIS A 108 -4.30 -24.60 -4.15
CA HIS A 108 -4.12 -24.28 -2.72
C HIS A 108 -4.74 -22.93 -2.36
N PRO A 109 -6.08 -22.76 -2.48
CA PRO A 109 -6.73 -21.51 -2.13
C PRO A 109 -6.56 -21.22 -0.64
N THR A 110 -6.14 -20.00 -0.33
CA THR A 110 -5.76 -19.64 1.04
C THR A 110 -6.51 -18.38 1.50
N LEU A 111 -6.90 -18.36 2.78
CA LEU A 111 -7.36 -17.15 3.46
C LEU A 111 -6.20 -16.56 4.24
N LEU A 112 -5.77 -15.35 3.86
CA LEU A 112 -4.76 -14.59 4.57
C LEU A 112 -5.42 -13.44 5.32
N CYS A 113 -5.23 -13.39 6.63
CA CYS A 113 -5.62 -12.26 7.48
C CYS A 113 -4.37 -11.55 8.00
N VAL A 114 -4.25 -10.25 7.71
CA VAL A 114 -3.15 -9.42 8.19
C VAL A 114 -3.71 -8.38 9.14
N GLY A 115 -3.27 -8.43 10.41
CA GLY A 115 -3.70 -7.50 11.45
C GLY A 115 -2.73 -6.34 11.64
N ASN A 116 -3.28 -5.16 11.94
CA ASN A 116 -2.51 -3.98 12.30
C ASN A 116 -2.87 -3.56 13.73
N ALA A 117 -1.94 -3.73 14.66
CA ALA A 117 -2.17 -3.36 16.06
C ALA A 117 -2.05 -1.84 16.25
N PRO A 118 -3.04 -1.16 16.88
CA PRO A 118 -3.02 0.30 17.03
C PRO A 118 -1.77 0.85 17.71
N THR A 119 -1.21 0.10 18.67
CA THR A 119 -0.04 0.52 19.46
C THR A 119 1.27 0.54 18.68
N ILE A 120 1.36 -0.18 17.56
CA ILE A 120 2.57 -0.28 16.72
C ILE A 120 2.29 0.05 15.26
N LYS A 121 1.14 0.65 14.99
CA LYS A 121 0.64 0.94 13.65
C LYS A 121 1.67 1.64 12.76
N GLU A 122 2.30 2.71 13.24
CA GLU A 122 3.27 3.48 12.45
C GLU A 122 4.50 2.64 12.05
N ALA A 123 4.92 1.73 12.92
CA ALA A 123 6.06 0.87 12.66
C ALA A 123 5.75 -0.27 11.66
N VAL A 124 4.53 -0.82 11.67
CA VAL A 124 4.19 -2.00 10.87
C VAL A 124 3.42 -1.68 9.59
N SER A 125 2.71 -0.54 9.50
CA SER A 125 1.93 -0.17 8.31
C SER A 125 2.74 -0.19 7.01
N PRO A 126 4.01 0.27 6.95
CA PRO A 126 4.81 0.17 5.72
C PRO A 126 5.07 -1.27 5.29
N ALA A 127 5.30 -2.20 6.24
CA ALA A 127 5.48 -3.62 5.94
C ALA A 127 4.17 -4.24 5.42
N ILE A 128 3.03 -3.92 6.05
CA ILE A 128 1.70 -4.34 5.59
C ILE A 128 1.41 -3.78 4.19
N SER A 129 1.79 -2.53 3.92
CA SER A 129 1.67 -1.92 2.58
C SER A 129 2.48 -2.67 1.52
N CYS A 130 3.71 -3.11 1.85
CA CYS A 130 4.52 -3.94 0.96
C CYS A 130 3.82 -5.30 0.68
N ILE A 131 3.35 -5.99 1.72
CA ILE A 131 2.62 -7.26 1.59
C ILE A 131 1.37 -7.04 0.72
N GLY A 132 0.58 -6.02 1.01
CA GLY A 132 -0.62 -5.67 0.23
C GLY A 132 -0.32 -5.39 -1.25
N SER A 133 0.78 -4.71 -1.53
CA SER A 133 1.21 -4.43 -2.91
C SER A 133 1.60 -5.71 -3.66
N VAL A 134 2.27 -6.65 -3.01
CA VAL A 134 2.60 -7.96 -3.58
C VAL A 134 1.33 -8.77 -3.81
N LEU A 135 0.41 -8.80 -2.83
CA LEU A 135 -0.88 -9.49 -2.96
C LEU A 135 -1.69 -8.93 -4.14
N MET A 136 -1.84 -7.61 -4.26
CA MET A 136 -2.53 -6.98 -5.39
C MET A 136 -1.88 -7.36 -6.73
N SER A 137 -0.55 -7.40 -6.80
CA SER A 137 0.17 -7.83 -7.99
C SER A 137 -0.09 -9.29 -8.35
N GLN A 138 -0.07 -10.20 -7.37
CA GLN A 138 -0.32 -11.62 -7.56
C GLN A 138 -1.78 -11.90 -7.95
N MET A 139 -2.73 -11.27 -7.28
CA MET A 139 -4.16 -11.45 -7.53
C MET A 139 -4.57 -10.89 -8.91
N ASN A 140 -3.89 -9.85 -9.40
CA ASN A 140 -4.20 -9.21 -10.68
C ASN A 140 -3.59 -9.93 -11.89
N ASN A 141 -3.42 -11.24 -11.80
CA ASN A 141 -2.90 -12.07 -12.87
C ASN A 141 -3.97 -13.01 -13.44
N PRO A 142 -3.90 -13.36 -14.74
CA PRO A 142 -4.81 -14.33 -15.34
C PRO A 142 -4.62 -15.74 -14.76
N GLY A 143 -5.66 -16.53 -14.80
CA GLY A 143 -5.60 -17.95 -14.42
C GLY A 143 -5.72 -18.23 -12.91
N LYS A 144 -5.85 -17.21 -12.08
CA LYS A 144 -6.01 -17.32 -10.62
C LYS A 144 -7.45 -17.70 -10.22
N ALA A 145 -7.62 -18.12 -8.97
CA ALA A 145 -8.94 -18.41 -8.39
C ALA A 145 -9.75 -17.10 -8.19
N THR A 146 -11.08 -17.22 -8.26
CA THR A 146 -11.98 -16.14 -7.85
C THR A 146 -11.70 -15.79 -6.39
N SER A 147 -11.52 -14.51 -6.09
CA SER A 147 -11.03 -14.08 -4.79
C SER A 147 -11.57 -12.73 -4.36
N VAL A 148 -11.36 -12.40 -3.10
CA VAL A 148 -11.74 -11.12 -2.50
C VAL A 148 -10.51 -10.49 -1.88
N PHE A 149 -10.29 -9.22 -2.18
CA PHE A 149 -9.32 -8.37 -1.50
C PHE A 149 -10.08 -7.36 -0.63
N MET A 150 -10.02 -7.56 0.68
CA MET A 150 -10.78 -6.74 1.64
C MET A 150 -9.82 -5.97 2.55
N VAL A 151 -10.06 -4.68 2.70
CA VAL A 151 -9.31 -3.83 3.62
C VAL A 151 -10.29 -3.06 4.50
N ASP A 152 -10.27 -3.37 5.78
CA ASP A 152 -10.98 -2.60 6.80
C ASP A 152 -10.14 -1.40 7.23
N GLU A 153 -10.78 -0.27 7.48
CA GLU A 153 -10.12 1.02 7.75
C GLU A 153 -9.01 1.33 6.74
N PHE A 154 -9.34 1.16 5.46
CA PHE A 154 -8.38 1.20 4.37
C PHE A 154 -7.45 2.45 4.37
N PRO A 155 -7.86 3.67 4.80
CA PRO A 155 -6.94 4.81 4.84
C PRO A 155 -5.77 4.65 5.80
N THR A 156 -5.85 3.68 6.72
CA THR A 156 -4.77 3.44 7.69
C THR A 156 -3.55 2.75 7.10
N ILE A 157 -3.67 2.20 5.90
CA ILE A 157 -2.61 1.49 5.17
C ILE A 157 -2.49 2.12 3.79
N LEU A 158 -1.31 2.65 3.45
CA LEU A 158 -1.09 3.24 2.14
C LEU A 158 -0.78 2.15 1.09
N LEU A 159 -1.80 1.74 0.34
CA LEU A 159 -1.68 0.77 -0.75
C LEU A 159 -1.45 1.50 -2.07
N GLN A 160 -0.21 1.57 -2.53
CA GLN A 160 0.10 2.20 -3.81
C GLN A 160 -0.49 1.42 -4.98
N GLY A 161 -1.14 2.13 -5.93
CA GLY A 161 -1.75 1.51 -7.11
C GLY A 161 -3.08 0.82 -6.86
N ILE A 162 -3.70 0.99 -5.68
CA ILE A 162 -5.02 0.42 -5.37
C ILE A 162 -6.11 0.88 -6.34
N ASP A 163 -6.05 2.11 -6.82
CA ASP A 163 -6.96 2.67 -7.82
C ASP A 163 -6.87 1.90 -9.15
N THR A 164 -5.66 1.66 -9.62
CA THR A 164 -5.40 0.84 -10.81
C THR A 164 -5.81 -0.62 -10.58
N PHE A 165 -5.52 -1.16 -9.40
CA PHE A 165 -5.91 -2.52 -9.02
C PHE A 165 -7.42 -2.71 -9.09
N ILE A 166 -8.24 -1.85 -8.48
CA ILE A 166 -9.69 -1.94 -8.53
C ILE A 166 -10.21 -1.93 -9.96
N GLY A 167 -9.65 -1.06 -10.81
CA GLY A 167 -10.04 -0.97 -12.21
C GLY A 167 -9.69 -2.22 -13.05
N THR A 168 -8.65 -2.93 -12.69
CA THR A 168 -8.11 -4.06 -13.49
C THR A 168 -8.42 -5.43 -12.91
N ALA A 169 -8.51 -5.56 -11.59
CA ALA A 169 -8.67 -6.84 -10.90
C ALA A 169 -10.02 -7.54 -11.19
N ARG A 170 -11.06 -6.76 -11.53
CA ARG A 170 -12.37 -7.30 -11.91
C ARG A 170 -12.28 -8.30 -13.08
N LYS A 171 -11.43 -8.05 -14.09
CA LYS A 171 -11.25 -8.96 -15.24
C LYS A 171 -10.59 -10.29 -14.84
N HIS A 172 -9.98 -10.33 -13.66
CA HIS A 172 -9.36 -11.52 -13.07
C HIS A 172 -10.23 -12.16 -11.96
N ASN A 173 -11.52 -11.79 -11.89
CA ASN A 173 -12.48 -12.27 -10.91
C ASN A 173 -12.07 -11.97 -9.45
N VAL A 174 -11.48 -10.80 -9.22
CA VAL A 174 -11.18 -10.31 -7.87
C VAL A 174 -12.21 -9.24 -7.50
N ALA A 175 -12.96 -9.47 -6.42
CA ALA A 175 -13.79 -8.46 -5.79
C ALA A 175 -12.93 -7.65 -4.80
N THR A 176 -13.03 -6.32 -4.84
CA THR A 176 -12.35 -5.44 -3.89
C THR A 176 -13.35 -4.80 -2.96
N ILE A 177 -13.12 -4.90 -1.66
CA ILE A 177 -13.96 -4.31 -0.61
C ILE A 177 -13.09 -3.37 0.22
N LEU A 178 -13.44 -2.08 0.24
CA LEU A 178 -12.77 -1.07 1.04
C LEU A 178 -13.75 -0.51 2.07
N ALA A 179 -13.44 -0.65 3.35
CA ALA A 179 -14.20 -0.03 4.41
C ALA A 179 -13.46 1.21 4.95
N VAL A 180 -14.22 2.24 5.28
CA VAL A 180 -13.70 3.51 5.80
C VAL A 180 -14.72 4.11 6.75
N GLN A 181 -14.27 4.63 7.89
CA GLN A 181 -15.15 5.30 8.85
C GLN A 181 -15.55 6.71 8.37
N ASP A 182 -14.58 7.46 7.82
CA ASP A 182 -14.79 8.77 7.24
C ASP A 182 -13.98 8.91 5.95
N PHE A 183 -14.66 9.23 4.85
CA PHE A 183 -14.01 9.39 3.55
C PHE A 183 -12.96 10.52 3.52
N ASN A 184 -13.07 11.52 4.42
CA ASN A 184 -12.03 12.55 4.55
C ASN A 184 -10.66 11.98 4.96
N GLN A 185 -10.60 10.83 5.63
CA GLN A 185 -9.34 10.16 5.91
C GLN A 185 -8.68 9.68 4.62
N ALA A 186 -9.45 9.11 3.70
CA ALA A 186 -8.95 8.71 2.39
C ALA A 186 -8.46 9.93 1.59
N VAL A 187 -9.17 11.05 1.65
CA VAL A 187 -8.75 12.31 1.00
C VAL A 187 -7.44 12.82 1.57
N ARG A 188 -7.27 12.77 2.89
CA ARG A 188 -6.03 13.18 3.57
C ARG A 188 -4.83 12.33 3.16
N ASP A 189 -5.00 10.99 3.15
CA ASP A 189 -3.89 10.05 3.07
C ASP A 189 -3.55 9.67 1.61
N TYR A 190 -4.53 9.65 0.72
CA TYR A 190 -4.35 9.36 -0.71
C TYR A 190 -4.39 10.59 -1.63
N GLY A 191 -4.77 11.75 -1.09
CA GLY A 191 -5.06 12.95 -1.85
C GLY A 191 -6.46 12.94 -2.48
N GLU A 192 -7.04 14.12 -2.68
CA GLU A 192 -8.43 14.29 -3.14
C GLU A 192 -8.70 13.59 -4.49
N LYS A 193 -7.79 13.74 -5.44
CA LYS A 193 -7.93 13.13 -6.78
C LYS A 193 -8.00 11.61 -6.69
N SER A 194 -7.07 10.97 -5.99
CA SER A 194 -7.01 9.51 -5.88
C SER A 194 -8.18 8.97 -5.08
N ALA A 195 -8.55 9.62 -3.97
CA ALA A 195 -9.71 9.23 -3.17
C ALA A 195 -11.00 9.28 -3.98
N ASN A 196 -11.22 10.31 -4.79
CA ASN A 196 -12.40 10.42 -5.66
C ASN A 196 -12.41 9.35 -6.76
N ILE A 197 -11.24 9.01 -7.34
CA ILE A 197 -11.12 7.90 -8.29
C ILE A 197 -11.50 6.58 -7.64
N LEU A 198 -11.01 6.32 -6.41
CA LEU A 198 -11.33 5.12 -5.64
C LEU A 198 -12.85 5.02 -5.38
N LYS A 199 -13.47 6.11 -4.90
CA LYS A 199 -14.92 6.18 -4.66
C LYS A 199 -15.72 5.89 -5.93
N ALA A 200 -15.33 6.48 -7.07
CA ALA A 200 -15.99 6.28 -8.35
C ALA A 200 -15.80 4.85 -8.92
N SER A 201 -14.69 4.21 -8.62
CA SER A 201 -14.39 2.84 -9.06
C SER A 201 -15.16 1.78 -8.28
N CYS A 202 -15.64 2.11 -7.07
CA CYS A 202 -16.49 1.24 -6.26
C CYS A 202 -17.95 1.34 -6.74
N GLY A 203 -18.37 0.40 -7.59
CA GLY A 203 -19.72 0.40 -8.19
C GLY A 203 -20.85 0.13 -7.20
N THR A 204 -20.56 -0.53 -6.07
CA THR A 204 -21.50 -0.73 -4.97
C THR A 204 -21.00 0.04 -3.76
N GLN A 205 -21.84 0.87 -3.18
CA GLN A 205 -21.51 1.68 -2.02
C GLN A 205 -22.56 1.44 -0.93
N ALA A 206 -22.10 1.11 0.28
CA ALA A 206 -22.95 0.94 1.46
C ALA A 206 -22.59 2.02 2.49
N TYR A 207 -23.59 2.70 2.98
CA TYR A 207 -23.43 3.78 3.96
C TYR A 207 -24.13 3.42 5.26
N GLY A 208 -23.41 3.51 6.36
CA GLY A 208 -23.98 3.48 7.70
C GLY A 208 -24.38 4.89 8.18
N MET A 209 -24.60 5.03 9.47
CA MET A 209 -24.83 6.33 10.09
C MET A 209 -23.59 7.21 9.96
N THR A 210 -23.75 8.44 9.48
CA THR A 210 -22.65 9.41 9.37
C THR A 210 -23.01 10.70 10.11
N GLY A 211 -22.03 11.23 10.86
CA GLY A 211 -22.10 12.58 11.44
C GLY A 211 -21.45 13.65 10.55
N ASN A 212 -20.92 13.27 9.39
CA ASN A 212 -20.24 14.18 8.47
C ASN A 212 -21.23 14.77 7.47
N GLU A 213 -21.46 16.09 7.55
CA GLU A 213 -22.41 16.81 6.68
C GLU A 213 -22.08 16.68 5.19
N LYS A 214 -20.80 16.66 4.82
CA LYS A 214 -20.38 16.51 3.42
C LYS A 214 -20.76 15.12 2.91
N THR A 215 -20.53 14.08 3.70
CA THR A 215 -20.91 12.71 3.34
C THR A 215 -22.44 12.58 3.26
N ALA A 216 -23.17 13.19 4.18
CA ALA A 216 -24.64 13.21 4.14
C ALA A 216 -25.17 13.87 2.86
N LYS A 217 -24.63 15.02 2.47
CA LYS A 217 -24.98 15.70 1.19
C LYS A 217 -24.61 14.88 -0.04
N ASP A 218 -23.46 14.21 -0.02
CA ASP A 218 -23.07 13.32 -1.12
C ASP A 218 -24.07 12.18 -1.30
N ILE A 219 -24.55 11.59 -0.19
CA ILE A 219 -25.58 10.53 -0.21
C ILE A 219 -26.90 11.09 -0.73
N GLU A 220 -27.33 12.25 -0.24
CA GLU A 220 -28.51 12.95 -0.68
C GLU A 220 -28.50 13.18 -2.20
N ASN A 221 -27.39 13.70 -2.72
CA ASN A 221 -27.21 13.93 -4.15
C ASN A 221 -27.25 12.62 -4.97
N LEU A 222 -26.77 11.51 -4.42
CA LEU A 222 -26.80 10.20 -5.08
C LEU A 222 -28.21 9.61 -5.14
N LEU A 223 -29.00 9.81 -4.08
CA LEU A 223 -30.37 9.28 -3.97
C LEU A 223 -31.39 10.15 -4.73
N GLY A 224 -31.06 11.42 -4.94
CA GLY A 224 -31.98 12.40 -5.52
C GLY A 224 -33.10 12.84 -4.56
N GLU A 225 -33.88 13.80 -5.00
CA GLU A 225 -35.04 14.31 -4.25
C GLU A 225 -36.33 13.58 -4.65
N LYS A 226 -37.08 13.09 -3.67
CA LYS A 226 -38.45 12.63 -3.88
C LYS A 226 -39.40 13.75 -3.49
N LYS A 227 -40.19 14.27 -4.45
CA LYS A 227 -41.27 15.23 -4.15
C LYS A 227 -42.47 14.46 -3.59
N GLU A 228 -42.75 14.61 -2.30
CA GLU A 228 -44.00 14.17 -1.69
C GLU A 228 -44.96 15.34 -1.64
N ALA A 229 -46.14 15.17 -2.25
CA ALA A 229 -47.21 16.13 -2.10
C ALA A 229 -47.79 15.97 -0.68
N GLN A 230 -47.55 16.95 0.19
CA GLN A 230 -48.25 17.03 1.47
C GLN A 230 -49.59 17.74 1.24
N GLU A 231 -50.70 17.00 1.35
CA GLU A 231 -52.01 17.59 1.44
C GLU A 231 -52.23 18.12 2.86
N SER A 232 -52.24 19.44 3.01
CA SER A 232 -52.61 20.07 4.28
C SER A 232 -54.14 20.35 4.30
N TYR A 233 -54.85 19.65 5.14
CA TYR A 233 -56.26 19.94 5.42
C TYR A 233 -56.36 21.03 6.49
N SER A 234 -56.77 22.24 6.09
CA SER A 234 -57.18 23.28 7.04
C SER A 234 -58.70 23.20 7.31
N HIS A 235 -59.07 22.84 8.51
CA HIS A 235 -60.49 22.95 8.97
C HIS A 235 -60.74 24.39 9.41
N GLN A 236 -61.49 25.12 8.61
CA GLN A 236 -61.99 26.44 8.97
C GLN A 236 -63.37 26.27 9.66
N THR A 237 -63.38 26.32 10.98
CA THR A 237 -64.59 26.40 11.76
C THR A 237 -65.13 27.83 11.64
N GLY A 238 -66.14 28.06 10.76
CA GLY A 238 -66.88 29.31 10.70
C GLY A 238 -67.81 29.42 11.91
N GLY A 239 -67.46 30.30 12.84
CA GLY A 239 -68.40 30.74 13.85
C GLY A 239 -69.37 31.76 13.23
N SER A 240 -70.64 31.41 13.12
CA SER A 240 -71.75 32.37 12.87
C SER A 240 -72.24 32.92 14.20
N ASN A 241 -72.16 34.23 14.33
CA ASN A 241 -72.98 34.99 15.29
C ASN A 241 -74.31 35.24 14.68
#